data_430221a30766ce5f92c94aad8beecefa
#
_entry.id   430221a30766ce5f92c94aad8beecefa
#
_cell.length_a   1.000
_cell.length_b   1.000
_cell.length_c   1.000
_cell.angle_alpha   90.00
_cell.angle_beta   90.00
_cell.angle_gamma   90.00
#
_symmetry.space_group_name_H-M   'P 1'
#
loop_
_entity.id
_entity.type
_entity.pdbx_description
1 polymer ?
#
loop_
_entity_poly.entity_id
_entity_poly.type
_entity_poly.pdbx_seq_one_letter_code
_entity_poly.pdbx_strand_id
1 'polypeptide(L)'
;MKLIGIIIEEYLSLFKQQIIRLSDEFLIDYTWDDKFLIVKRNQDYLSDYYGKSIYNFSPIVGINGTGKSTILDFILRHNSNTKSAIDNVKMVSIYTDDEKIFIDSISMEISNEKDFEKYNNRQNIKIKNCSTKKIREGSGGSYGGGAIAYYEYDADHFPNYFLTFDELRKSKVIHSKNMLVQLSALLYRFEEKFPEHANESLIDKIFINYLFNIFDTEKLLYNAETRDRLKSGDITYYDFLAQWKSDVEAIEDYNIFISNFMEFIDLVHALEKDDIVQIKENVILISYNSSLRDRCESFYLQYKKLNRSARDLRIYTKCFHNSEIFMSIGETNLISVLSYINEAFGEPDFSNWVMVIDEIESGLHLEWSRQLVKFLVDWVNKKTDETIKEGRNYPTFQFIFTTHSPFMLSDIKPGNVVALKKNMETGLSEVQPNQNTFAKNIQEIMHDDLFIQEIYGEFALKKINQIIDQLQSEDEMLTKEPADLLKEINFISEPLLREKLIEMYNEKFPDGCTKFQNINVNQIKEYFESLTQEEQEKFLEVTQLRREMFK
;
A
#
# COMPACT_ATOMS: atom_id res chain seq x y z
N MET A 1 -12.73 -11.55 14.86
CA MET A 1 -13.30 -11.92 13.54
C MET A 1 -12.21 -11.80 12.49
N LYS A 2 -11.97 -12.83 11.66
CA LYS A 2 -10.93 -12.95 10.65
C LYS A 2 -11.58 -13.30 9.32
N LEU A 3 -11.12 -12.75 8.19
CA LEU A 3 -11.59 -13.10 6.84
C LEU A 3 -10.75 -14.28 6.32
N ILE A 4 -11.35 -15.48 6.23
CA ILE A 4 -10.60 -16.70 5.90
C ILE A 4 -10.70 -17.11 4.43
N GLY A 5 -11.71 -16.66 3.70
CA GLY A 5 -11.85 -16.97 2.29
C GLY A 5 -13.01 -16.26 1.59
N ILE A 6 -12.96 -16.34 0.27
CA ILE A 6 -13.99 -15.78 -0.62
C ILE A 6 -14.31 -16.83 -1.69
N ILE A 7 -15.59 -17.12 -1.90
CA ILE A 7 -16.07 -17.95 -3.01
C ILE A 7 -16.73 -17.05 -4.03
N ILE A 8 -16.33 -17.15 -5.27
CA ILE A 8 -16.80 -16.34 -6.38
C ILE A 8 -17.51 -17.27 -7.38
N GLU A 9 -18.82 -17.16 -7.51
CA GLU A 9 -19.55 -17.79 -8.62
C GLU A 9 -19.35 -16.96 -9.89
N GLU A 10 -19.54 -15.64 -9.81
CA GLU A 10 -19.31 -14.70 -10.92
C GLU A 10 -18.97 -13.29 -10.40
N TYR A 11 -17.95 -12.65 -10.97
CA TYR A 11 -17.57 -11.27 -10.64
C TYR A 11 -16.97 -10.53 -11.84
N LEU A 12 -17.63 -9.44 -12.29
CA LEU A 12 -17.18 -8.50 -13.34
C LEU A 12 -16.75 -9.18 -14.65
N SER A 13 -17.31 -10.33 -15.02
CA SER A 13 -16.87 -11.15 -16.18
C SER A 13 -15.35 -11.43 -16.17
N LEU A 14 -14.71 -11.32 -15.03
CA LEU A 14 -13.29 -11.57 -14.82
C LEU A 14 -13.04 -12.87 -14.07
N PHE A 15 -13.88 -13.17 -13.09
CA PHE A 15 -13.81 -14.40 -12.29
C PHE A 15 -15.09 -15.22 -12.47
N LYS A 16 -14.93 -16.52 -12.60
CA LYS A 16 -16.02 -17.48 -12.63
C LYS A 16 -15.63 -18.75 -11.90
N GLN A 17 -16.44 -19.17 -10.92
CA GLN A 17 -16.26 -20.40 -10.14
C GLN A 17 -14.86 -20.50 -9.51
N GLN A 18 -14.48 -19.50 -8.70
CA GLN A 18 -13.18 -19.45 -8.04
C GLN A 18 -13.32 -19.49 -6.51
N ILE A 19 -12.35 -20.11 -5.85
CA ILE A 19 -12.21 -20.14 -4.39
C ILE A 19 -10.89 -19.48 -4.03
N ILE A 20 -10.98 -18.37 -3.30
CA ILE A 20 -9.83 -17.62 -2.80
C ILE A 20 -9.66 -17.94 -1.31
N ARG A 21 -8.59 -18.61 -0.96
CA ARG A 21 -8.24 -18.91 0.43
C ARG A 21 -7.29 -17.82 0.95
N LEU A 22 -7.70 -17.14 2.00
CA LEU A 22 -6.94 -16.04 2.61
C LEU A 22 -6.26 -16.46 3.93
N SER A 23 -6.36 -17.73 4.30
CA SER A 23 -5.72 -18.31 5.47
C SER A 23 -5.53 -19.81 5.29
N ASP A 24 -4.42 -20.34 5.79
CA ASP A 24 -4.14 -21.78 5.88
C ASP A 24 -4.79 -22.45 7.11
N GLU A 25 -5.44 -21.68 7.98
CA GLU A 25 -6.14 -22.23 9.17
C GLU A 25 -7.33 -23.12 8.79
N PHE A 26 -7.96 -22.83 7.66
CA PHE A 26 -9.14 -23.58 7.20
C PHE A 26 -8.99 -24.09 5.79
N LEU A 27 -9.41 -25.31 5.58
CA LEU A 27 -9.62 -25.92 4.26
C LEU A 27 -11.03 -25.52 3.81
N ILE A 28 -11.11 -24.75 2.75
CA ILE A 28 -12.38 -24.26 2.18
C ILE A 28 -12.57 -24.94 0.83
N ASP A 29 -13.74 -25.53 0.63
CA ASP A 29 -14.15 -26.12 -0.64
C ASP A 29 -15.63 -25.84 -0.90
N TYR A 30 -16.03 -25.84 -2.17
CA TYR A 30 -17.39 -25.59 -2.59
C TYR A 30 -17.76 -26.44 -3.79
N THR A 31 -18.81 -27.25 -3.63
CA THR A 31 -19.33 -28.10 -4.70
C THR A 31 -20.34 -27.29 -5.52
N TRP A 32 -19.97 -26.93 -6.74
CA TRP A 32 -20.75 -26.02 -7.58
C TRP A 32 -22.14 -26.57 -7.97
N ASP A 33 -22.26 -27.88 -8.25
CA ASP A 33 -23.51 -28.52 -8.64
C ASP A 33 -24.49 -28.60 -7.46
N ASP A 34 -24.00 -28.99 -6.29
CA ASP A 34 -24.82 -29.15 -5.08
C ASP A 34 -24.93 -27.85 -4.27
N LYS A 35 -24.19 -26.82 -4.64
CA LYS A 35 -24.08 -25.55 -3.92
C LYS A 35 -23.71 -25.75 -2.43
N PHE A 36 -22.85 -26.71 -2.14
CA PHE A 36 -22.53 -27.14 -0.79
C PHE A 36 -21.17 -26.62 -0.37
N LEU A 37 -21.13 -25.85 0.74
CA LEU A 37 -19.93 -25.25 1.31
C LEU A 37 -19.32 -26.16 2.37
N ILE A 38 -18.03 -26.43 2.24
CA ILE A 38 -17.24 -27.16 3.21
C ILE A 38 -16.18 -26.23 3.81
N VAL A 39 -16.19 -26.07 5.12
CA VAL A 39 -15.15 -25.36 5.88
C VAL A 39 -14.68 -26.27 7.00
N LYS A 40 -13.42 -26.68 6.96
CA LYS A 40 -12.82 -27.57 7.96
C LYS A 40 -11.53 -26.97 8.50
N ARG A 41 -11.32 -27.05 9.81
CA ARG A 41 -10.05 -26.62 10.40
C ARG A 41 -8.90 -27.48 9.88
N ASN A 42 -7.82 -26.82 9.47
CA ASN A 42 -6.60 -27.50 9.05
C ASN A 42 -5.85 -28.03 10.29
N GLN A 43 -5.58 -29.32 10.33
CA GLN A 43 -4.88 -29.95 11.46
C GLN A 43 -3.40 -29.57 11.53
N ASP A 44 -2.81 -29.19 10.40
CA ASP A 44 -1.41 -28.80 10.27
C ASP A 44 -1.19 -27.29 10.47
N TYR A 45 -2.25 -26.55 10.87
CA TYR A 45 -2.16 -25.12 11.11
C TYR A 45 -1.25 -24.81 12.31
N LEU A 46 -0.30 -23.90 12.10
CA LEU A 46 0.56 -23.37 13.14
C LEU A 46 0.06 -21.98 13.56
N SER A 47 -0.51 -21.91 14.77
CA SER A 47 -0.91 -20.63 15.39
C SER A 47 0.32 -19.78 15.73
N ASP A 48 0.12 -18.46 15.82
CA ASP A 48 1.13 -17.50 16.27
C ASP A 48 2.46 -17.54 15.52
N TYR A 49 2.48 -18.06 14.27
CA TYR A 49 3.69 -18.22 13.47
C TYR A 49 4.45 -16.89 13.28
N TYR A 50 3.75 -15.79 13.12
CA TYR A 50 4.29 -14.44 13.02
C TYR A 50 4.24 -13.65 14.35
N GLY A 51 3.77 -14.26 15.43
CA GLY A 51 3.53 -13.64 16.74
C GLY A 51 2.05 -13.47 17.06
N LYS A 52 1.74 -13.12 18.30
CA LYS A 52 0.38 -13.15 18.86
C LYS A 52 -0.61 -12.19 18.19
N SER A 53 -0.12 -11.07 17.70
CA SER A 53 -0.96 -10.02 17.08
C SER A 53 -1.05 -10.11 15.56
N ILE A 54 -0.38 -11.06 14.92
CA ILE A 54 -0.46 -11.22 13.46
C ILE A 54 -1.10 -12.57 13.17
N TYR A 55 -2.30 -12.50 12.62
CA TYR A 55 -3.03 -13.69 12.19
C TYR A 55 -2.35 -14.31 10.96
N ASN A 56 -2.21 -13.55 9.89
CA ASN A 56 -1.48 -13.99 8.70
C ASN A 56 -1.09 -12.85 7.76
N PHE A 57 -0.26 -13.20 6.77
CA PHE A 57 0.00 -12.43 5.55
C PHE A 57 -0.56 -13.22 4.37
N SER A 58 -1.44 -12.59 3.59
CA SER A 58 -2.11 -13.18 2.42
C SER A 58 -1.79 -12.38 1.16
N PRO A 59 -0.61 -12.58 0.54
CA PRO A 59 -0.28 -11.91 -0.71
C PRO A 59 -1.11 -12.47 -1.87
N ILE A 60 -1.55 -11.57 -2.75
CA ILE A 60 -2.22 -11.88 -4.01
C ILE A 60 -1.25 -11.55 -5.13
N VAL A 61 -0.86 -12.55 -5.91
CA VAL A 61 0.13 -12.42 -6.98
C VAL A 61 -0.44 -12.82 -8.34
N GLY A 62 0.23 -12.43 -9.39
CA GLY A 62 -0.15 -12.72 -10.77
C GLY A 62 0.31 -11.62 -11.73
N ILE A 63 0.25 -11.88 -13.03
CA ILE A 63 0.59 -10.89 -14.05
C ILE A 63 -0.41 -9.72 -14.07
N ASN A 64 -0.07 -8.66 -14.77
CA ASN A 64 -0.97 -7.50 -14.90
C ASN A 64 -2.28 -7.90 -15.60
N GLY A 65 -3.40 -7.37 -15.07
CA GLY A 65 -4.74 -7.65 -15.62
C GLY A 65 -5.40 -8.95 -15.12
N THR A 66 -4.79 -9.68 -14.17
CA THR A 66 -5.41 -10.87 -13.56
C THR A 66 -6.40 -10.56 -12.44
N GLY A 67 -6.67 -9.29 -12.12
CA GLY A 67 -7.67 -8.91 -11.13
C GLY A 67 -7.21 -8.85 -9.69
N LYS A 68 -5.88 -8.76 -9.42
CA LYS A 68 -5.35 -8.58 -8.06
C LYS A 68 -6.02 -7.43 -7.32
N SER A 69 -5.93 -6.21 -7.87
CA SER A 69 -6.55 -5.01 -7.27
C SER A 69 -8.09 -5.09 -7.25
N THR A 70 -8.70 -5.86 -8.16
CA THR A 70 -10.14 -6.10 -8.19
C THR A 70 -10.61 -6.89 -6.96
N ILE A 71 -9.82 -7.89 -6.52
CA ILE A 71 -10.11 -8.65 -5.29
C ILE A 71 -9.94 -7.74 -4.07
N LEU A 72 -8.89 -6.92 -4.02
CA LEU A 72 -8.71 -5.97 -2.92
C LEU A 72 -9.86 -4.96 -2.85
N ASP A 73 -10.27 -4.40 -3.99
CA ASP A 73 -11.41 -3.50 -4.09
C ASP A 73 -12.71 -4.15 -3.61
N PHE A 74 -12.94 -5.41 -3.97
CA PHE A 74 -14.08 -6.18 -3.47
C PHE A 74 -14.06 -6.30 -1.94
N ILE A 75 -12.92 -6.70 -1.34
CA ILE A 75 -12.78 -6.83 0.12
C ILE A 75 -13.11 -5.51 0.83
N LEU A 76 -12.67 -4.40 0.27
CA LEU A 76 -12.92 -3.07 0.82
C LEU A 76 -14.40 -2.66 0.71
N ARG A 77 -15.02 -2.83 -0.46
CA ARG A 77 -16.42 -2.41 -0.71
C ARG A 77 -17.44 -3.31 -0.02
N HIS A 78 -17.16 -4.60 0.05
CA HIS A 78 -18.10 -5.55 0.64
C HIS A 78 -18.37 -5.26 2.12
N ASN A 79 -17.39 -4.73 2.82
CA ASN A 79 -17.52 -4.34 4.23
C ASN A 79 -17.99 -2.88 4.44
N SER A 80 -18.12 -2.10 3.37
CA SER A 80 -18.77 -0.79 3.43
C SER A 80 -20.28 -0.92 3.36
N ASN A 81 -21.02 0.03 3.95
CA ASN A 81 -22.49 0.07 3.89
C ASN A 81 -23.06 0.27 2.46
N THR A 82 -22.20 0.24 1.44
CA THR A 82 -22.54 0.48 0.02
C THR A 82 -22.80 -0.81 -0.78
N LYS A 83 -23.28 -1.86 -0.12
CA LYS A 83 -23.58 -3.19 -0.74
C LYS A 83 -24.49 -3.14 -1.98
N SER A 84 -25.25 -2.05 -2.17
CA SER A 84 -26.27 -1.95 -3.24
C SER A 84 -25.75 -1.52 -4.61
N ALA A 85 -24.46 -1.22 -4.76
CA ALA A 85 -23.92 -0.60 -5.98
C ALA A 85 -23.12 -1.54 -6.89
N ILE A 86 -23.06 -2.85 -6.60
CA ILE A 86 -22.31 -3.79 -7.43
C ILE A 86 -23.30 -4.69 -8.17
N ASP A 87 -23.62 -4.33 -9.40
CA ASP A 87 -24.42 -5.17 -10.30
C ASP A 87 -23.60 -6.41 -10.74
N ASN A 88 -24.27 -7.57 -10.83
CA ASN A 88 -23.70 -8.85 -11.29
C ASN A 88 -22.58 -9.45 -10.42
N VAL A 89 -22.76 -9.43 -9.09
CA VAL A 89 -21.87 -10.12 -8.16
C VAL A 89 -22.57 -11.30 -7.53
N LYS A 90 -21.96 -12.48 -7.63
CA LYS A 90 -22.38 -13.69 -6.91
C LYS A 90 -21.20 -14.25 -6.15
N MET A 91 -21.17 -14.01 -4.85
CA MET A 91 -20.02 -14.32 -4.01
C MET A 91 -20.43 -14.61 -2.57
N VAL A 92 -19.56 -15.30 -1.85
CA VAL A 92 -19.66 -15.52 -0.41
C VAL A 92 -18.33 -15.17 0.23
N SER A 93 -18.35 -14.31 1.24
CA SER A 93 -17.22 -14.06 2.13
C SER A 93 -17.35 -14.90 3.40
N ILE A 94 -16.28 -15.53 3.82
CA ILE A 94 -16.25 -16.49 4.94
C ILE A 94 -15.36 -15.92 6.04
N TYR A 95 -15.89 -15.84 7.25
CA TYR A 95 -15.21 -15.28 8.41
C TYR A 95 -15.20 -16.30 9.57
N THR A 96 -14.29 -16.09 10.52
CA THR A 96 -14.26 -16.84 11.78
C THR A 96 -13.98 -15.94 12.98
N ASP A 97 -14.48 -16.29 14.14
CA ASP A 97 -14.10 -15.73 15.45
C ASP A 97 -13.28 -16.73 16.28
N ASP A 98 -12.72 -17.75 15.66
CA ASP A 98 -12.01 -18.91 16.22
C ASP A 98 -12.92 -20.04 16.73
N GLU A 99 -14.16 -19.76 17.10
CA GLU A 99 -15.14 -20.75 17.56
C GLU A 99 -16.14 -21.12 16.46
N LYS A 100 -16.62 -20.12 15.73
CA LYS A 100 -17.68 -20.26 14.73
C LYS A 100 -17.25 -19.75 13.37
N ILE A 101 -17.92 -20.28 12.35
CA ILE A 101 -17.79 -19.81 10.98
C ILE A 101 -19.01 -18.95 10.63
N PHE A 102 -18.73 -17.79 10.04
CA PHE A 102 -19.72 -16.82 9.60
C PHE A 102 -19.63 -16.66 8.08
N ILE A 103 -20.78 -16.50 7.45
CA ILE A 103 -20.85 -16.26 6.01
C ILE A 103 -21.62 -14.97 5.70
N ASP A 104 -21.19 -14.27 4.67
CA ASP A 104 -21.89 -13.14 4.07
C ASP A 104 -22.03 -13.39 2.57
N SER A 105 -23.25 -13.72 2.12
CA SER A 105 -23.55 -14.07 0.75
C SER A 105 -24.17 -12.90 -0.01
N ILE A 106 -23.67 -12.64 -1.21
CA ILE A 106 -24.26 -11.71 -2.17
C ILE A 106 -24.76 -12.53 -3.37
N SER A 107 -26.07 -12.60 -3.53
CA SER A 107 -26.72 -13.22 -4.69
C SER A 107 -26.25 -14.65 -5.04
N MET A 108 -25.59 -15.33 -4.10
CA MET A 108 -25.09 -16.69 -4.24
C MET A 108 -25.82 -17.61 -3.26
N GLU A 109 -26.28 -18.75 -3.71
CA GLU A 109 -27.01 -19.73 -2.92
C GLU A 109 -26.05 -20.74 -2.28
N ILE A 110 -26.32 -21.11 -1.02
CA ILE A 110 -25.59 -22.12 -0.27
C ILE A 110 -26.62 -23.11 0.27
N SER A 111 -26.55 -24.38 -0.17
CA SER A 111 -27.56 -25.39 0.21
C SER A 111 -27.54 -25.72 1.70
N ASN A 112 -26.38 -25.64 2.33
CA ASN A 112 -26.19 -25.83 3.75
C ASN A 112 -25.93 -24.53 4.53
N GLU A 113 -26.52 -23.40 4.13
CA GLU A 113 -26.39 -22.09 4.81
C GLU A 113 -26.67 -22.17 6.32
N LYS A 114 -27.56 -23.10 6.74
CA LYS A 114 -27.95 -23.27 8.14
C LYS A 114 -26.82 -23.78 9.05
N ASP A 115 -25.76 -24.33 8.47
CA ASP A 115 -24.59 -24.84 9.21
C ASP A 115 -23.65 -23.71 9.64
N PHE A 116 -23.90 -22.48 9.18
CA PHE A 116 -23.09 -21.31 9.40
C PHE A 116 -23.87 -20.18 10.06
N GLU A 117 -23.16 -19.31 10.79
CA GLU A 117 -23.75 -18.10 11.32
C GLU A 117 -23.77 -17.00 10.25
N LYS A 118 -24.78 -16.13 10.30
CA LYS A 118 -24.82 -14.96 9.39
C LYS A 118 -23.85 -13.89 9.90
N TYR A 119 -22.99 -13.43 9.00
CA TYR A 119 -22.12 -12.30 9.31
C TYR A 119 -22.94 -11.00 9.43
N ASN A 120 -22.75 -10.29 10.54
CA ASN A 120 -23.33 -8.97 10.75
C ASN A 120 -22.20 -7.93 10.81
N ASN A 121 -22.23 -6.92 9.95
CA ASN A 121 -21.23 -5.84 9.86
C ASN A 121 -20.96 -5.09 11.17
N ARG A 122 -21.71 -5.36 12.24
CA ARG A 122 -21.50 -4.80 13.59
C ARG A 122 -20.52 -5.62 14.43
N GLN A 123 -20.01 -6.73 13.92
CA GLN A 123 -19.04 -7.56 14.62
C GLN A 123 -17.65 -6.96 14.45
N ASN A 124 -16.87 -6.95 15.51
CA ASN A 124 -15.58 -6.27 15.76
C ASN A 124 -14.47 -6.56 14.74
N ILE A 125 -14.68 -6.20 13.47
CA ILE A 125 -13.65 -6.23 12.42
C ILE A 125 -13.56 -4.87 11.76
N LYS A 126 -12.36 -4.33 11.65
CA LYS A 126 -12.10 -3.08 10.93
C LYS A 126 -11.23 -3.37 9.72
N ILE A 127 -11.75 -3.06 8.53
CA ILE A 127 -11.02 -3.24 7.28
C ILE A 127 -10.55 -1.86 6.82
N LYS A 128 -9.23 -1.72 6.65
CA LYS A 128 -8.59 -0.47 6.25
C LYS A 128 -7.82 -0.63 4.95
N ASN A 129 -8.02 0.30 4.04
CA ASN A 129 -7.14 0.48 2.89
C ASN A 129 -5.91 1.28 3.34
N CYS A 130 -4.76 0.65 3.30
CA CYS A 130 -3.49 1.26 3.65
C CYS A 130 -2.64 1.58 2.41
N SER A 131 -3.20 1.43 1.21
CA SER A 131 -2.50 1.71 -0.04
C SER A 131 -2.33 3.21 -0.25
N THR A 132 -1.18 3.63 -0.72
CA THR A 132 -0.95 5.01 -1.18
C THR A 132 -1.52 5.24 -2.58
N LYS A 133 -1.70 4.18 -3.36
CA LYS A 133 -2.39 4.23 -4.66
C LYS A 133 -3.90 4.09 -4.46
N LYS A 134 -4.68 4.93 -5.13
CA LYS A 134 -6.14 4.72 -5.22
C LYS A 134 -6.37 3.40 -5.93
N ILE A 135 -6.95 2.42 -5.24
CA ILE A 135 -7.49 1.24 -5.88
C ILE A 135 -8.63 1.76 -6.76
N ARG A 136 -8.53 1.60 -8.07
CA ARG A 136 -9.40 2.25 -9.06
C ARG A 136 -10.86 1.91 -8.76
N GLU A 137 -11.68 2.94 -8.65
CA GLU A 137 -13.11 2.80 -8.85
C GLU A 137 -13.39 2.24 -10.25
N GLY A 138 -14.10 1.14 -10.31
CA GLY A 138 -14.69 0.69 -11.58
C GLY A 138 -15.52 1.85 -12.15
N SER A 139 -15.30 2.18 -13.40
CA SER A 139 -16.03 3.17 -14.16
C SER A 139 -17.52 2.80 -14.23
N GLY A 140 -18.25 3.15 -13.20
CA GLY A 140 -19.71 3.05 -13.11
C GLY A 140 -20.27 4.46 -12.94
N GLY A 141 -21.04 4.88 -13.91
CA GLY A 141 -21.55 6.22 -14.12
C GLY A 141 -22.09 6.94 -12.89
N SER A 142 -21.88 8.23 -12.92
CA SER A 142 -22.56 9.25 -12.15
C SER A 142 -24.05 8.93 -11.91
N TYR A 143 -24.39 8.65 -10.64
CA TYR A 143 -25.73 8.92 -10.13
C TYR A 143 -25.64 9.40 -8.67
N GLY A 144 -26.35 10.48 -8.43
CA GLY A 144 -26.31 11.37 -7.31
C GLY A 144 -26.37 10.79 -5.91
N GLY A 145 -25.69 11.46 -5.01
CA GLY A 145 -26.10 11.63 -3.62
C GLY A 145 -25.83 10.48 -2.68
N GLY A 146 -24.66 9.88 -2.72
CA GLY A 146 -24.15 9.07 -1.63
C GLY A 146 -22.66 9.35 -1.51
N ALA A 147 -22.22 9.89 -0.40
CA ALA A 147 -20.81 10.07 -0.14
C ALA A 147 -20.17 8.68 -0.09
N ILE A 148 -19.60 8.26 -1.20
CA ILE A 148 -18.64 7.18 -1.26
C ILE A 148 -17.51 7.65 -0.37
N ALA A 149 -17.25 6.92 0.71
CA ALA A 149 -16.06 7.15 1.50
C ALA A 149 -14.87 6.77 0.60
N TYR A 150 -14.41 7.76 -0.13
CA TYR A 150 -13.16 7.68 -0.87
C TYR A 150 -12.03 7.39 0.10
N TYR A 151 -11.04 6.67 -0.38
CA TYR A 151 -9.74 6.45 0.20
C TYR A 151 -9.01 7.78 0.36
N GLU A 152 -9.58 8.65 1.13
CA GLU A 152 -8.90 9.82 1.62
C GLU A 152 -7.92 9.29 2.65
N TYR A 153 -6.67 9.67 2.52
CA TYR A 153 -5.78 9.71 3.66
C TYR A 153 -6.60 10.41 4.74
N ASP A 154 -7.08 9.60 5.68
CA ASP A 154 -8.02 10.10 6.66
C ASP A 154 -7.29 11.22 7.39
N ALA A 155 -7.82 12.42 7.32
CA ALA A 155 -7.22 13.56 8.00
C ALA A 155 -7.04 13.28 9.50
N ASP A 156 -7.76 12.30 10.02
CA ASP A 156 -7.65 11.82 11.40
C ASP A 156 -6.38 10.99 11.66
N HIS A 157 -5.64 10.52 10.63
CA HIS A 157 -4.37 9.81 10.76
C HIS A 157 -3.14 10.68 10.89
N PHE A 158 -3.26 11.93 10.58
CA PHE A 158 -2.19 12.91 10.61
C PHE A 158 -1.23 12.82 11.84
N PRO A 159 -1.67 12.52 13.06
CA PRO A 159 -0.81 12.41 14.23
C PRO A 159 0.05 11.17 14.27
N ASN A 160 -0.49 10.09 13.75
CA ASN A 160 0.23 8.84 13.72
C ASN A 160 1.43 8.93 12.76
N TYR A 161 1.41 9.85 11.79
CA TYR A 161 2.55 10.11 10.91
C TYR A 161 3.75 10.64 11.68
N PHE A 162 3.57 11.59 12.59
CA PHE A 162 4.67 12.15 13.38
C PHE A 162 5.29 11.11 14.30
N LEU A 163 4.47 10.37 15.03
CA LEU A 163 4.92 9.31 15.90
C LEU A 163 5.68 8.24 15.10
N THR A 164 5.12 7.80 14.00
CA THR A 164 5.69 6.77 13.13
C THR A 164 7.01 7.24 12.52
N PHE A 165 7.07 8.49 12.05
CA PHE A 165 8.29 9.08 11.51
C PHE A 165 9.42 9.08 12.55
N ASP A 166 9.14 9.52 13.79
CA ASP A 166 10.14 9.55 14.85
C ASP A 166 10.63 8.16 15.23
N GLU A 167 9.74 7.17 15.31
CA GLU A 167 10.09 5.78 15.59
C GLU A 167 10.97 5.18 14.48
N LEU A 168 10.65 5.43 13.22
CA LEU A 168 11.41 4.97 12.05
C LEU A 168 12.79 5.63 11.98
N ARG A 169 12.90 6.91 12.31
CA ARG A 169 14.18 7.60 12.39
C ARG A 169 15.06 7.06 13.51
N LYS A 170 14.50 6.86 14.71
CA LYS A 170 15.23 6.26 15.85
C LYS A 170 15.76 4.87 15.49
N SER A 171 14.98 4.10 14.74
CA SER A 171 15.35 2.76 14.28
C SER A 171 16.26 2.77 13.04
N LYS A 172 16.65 3.95 12.53
CA LYS A 172 17.47 4.14 11.32
C LYS A 172 16.86 3.50 10.06
N VAL A 173 15.55 3.37 10.02
CA VAL A 173 14.81 2.79 8.90
C VAL A 173 14.64 3.80 7.79
N ILE A 174 14.34 5.06 8.13
CA ILE A 174 14.27 6.15 7.17
C ILE A 174 15.46 7.09 7.34
N HIS A 175 15.90 7.69 6.24
CA HIS A 175 17.04 8.60 6.21
C HIS A 175 16.64 10.06 6.06
N SER A 176 15.40 10.33 5.66
CA SER A 176 14.87 11.69 5.54
C SER A 176 14.93 12.42 6.87
N LYS A 177 15.44 13.66 6.85
CA LYS A 177 15.58 14.49 8.05
C LYS A 177 14.26 15.16 8.45
N ASN A 178 13.46 15.49 7.45
CA ASN A 178 12.19 16.19 7.60
C ASN A 178 11.10 15.43 6.87
N MET A 179 9.86 15.60 7.33
CA MET A 179 8.65 15.16 6.67
C MET A 179 7.80 16.40 6.37
N LEU A 180 7.30 16.53 5.16
CA LEU A 180 6.36 17.57 4.79
C LEU A 180 4.96 16.97 4.74
N VAL A 181 4.03 17.54 5.48
CA VAL A 181 2.63 17.14 5.49
C VAL A 181 1.78 18.25 4.90
N GLN A 182 0.93 17.90 3.95
CA GLN A 182 -0.03 18.80 3.33
C GLN A 182 -1.43 18.49 3.84
N LEU A 183 -2.15 19.51 4.29
CA LEU A 183 -3.57 19.46 4.60
C LEU A 183 -4.34 20.24 3.54
N SER A 184 -5.25 19.57 2.84
CA SER A 184 -6.08 20.21 1.81
C SER A 184 -7.42 20.66 2.41
N ALA A 185 -7.72 21.94 2.30
CA ALA A 185 -8.95 22.51 2.85
C ALA A 185 -10.21 22.03 2.12
N LEU A 186 -11.29 21.80 2.87
CA LEU A 186 -12.58 21.40 2.33
C LEU A 186 -13.36 22.65 1.88
N LEU A 187 -13.04 23.17 0.71
CA LEU A 187 -13.64 24.37 0.13
C LEU A 187 -14.46 24.08 -1.15
N TYR A 188 -15.12 22.92 -1.20
CA TYR A 188 -15.91 22.53 -2.38
C TYR A 188 -16.96 23.58 -2.74
N ARG A 189 -16.86 24.17 -3.94
CA ARG A 189 -17.72 25.25 -4.44
C ARG A 189 -17.79 26.47 -3.53
N PHE A 190 -16.71 26.77 -2.79
CA PHE A 190 -16.70 27.93 -1.89
C PHE A 190 -16.99 29.23 -2.63
N GLU A 191 -16.33 29.47 -3.77
CA GLU A 191 -16.51 30.69 -4.56
C GLU A 191 -17.91 30.83 -5.20
N GLU A 192 -18.55 29.68 -5.51
CA GLU A 192 -19.94 29.68 -5.97
C GLU A 192 -20.92 29.99 -4.82
N LYS A 193 -20.61 29.55 -3.61
CA LYS A 193 -21.44 29.76 -2.42
C LYS A 193 -21.26 31.15 -1.79
N PHE A 194 -20.04 31.65 -1.86
CA PHE A 194 -19.60 32.89 -1.20
C PHE A 194 -18.77 33.75 -2.16
N PRO A 195 -19.35 34.27 -3.25
CA PRO A 195 -18.60 35.01 -4.27
C PRO A 195 -17.91 36.27 -3.70
N GLU A 196 -18.51 36.93 -2.73
CA GLU A 196 -17.97 38.16 -2.09
C GLU A 196 -16.69 37.84 -1.27
N HIS A 197 -16.51 36.59 -0.84
CA HIS A 197 -15.38 36.14 -0.06
C HIS A 197 -14.34 35.39 -0.90
N ALA A 198 -14.43 35.43 -2.23
CA ALA A 198 -13.51 34.71 -3.13
C ALA A 198 -12.04 35.14 -2.96
N ASN A 199 -11.78 36.38 -2.56
CA ASN A 199 -10.44 36.95 -2.39
C ASN A 199 -9.91 36.89 -0.94
N GLU A 200 -10.65 36.32 -0.02
CA GLU A 200 -10.21 36.17 1.37
C GLU A 200 -9.02 35.22 1.52
N SER A 201 -8.32 35.32 2.65
CA SER A 201 -7.25 34.36 2.96
C SER A 201 -7.77 32.93 3.07
N LEU A 202 -6.90 31.95 2.91
CA LEU A 202 -7.30 30.52 3.06
C LEU A 202 -7.94 30.27 4.44
N ILE A 203 -7.37 30.85 5.49
CA ILE A 203 -7.86 30.67 6.86
C ILE A 203 -9.27 31.27 7.00
N ASP A 204 -9.51 32.45 6.46
CA ASP A 204 -10.83 33.08 6.48
C ASP A 204 -11.85 32.27 5.68
N LYS A 205 -11.48 31.75 4.50
CA LYS A 205 -12.33 30.85 3.70
C LYS A 205 -12.68 29.57 4.47
N ILE A 206 -11.70 28.92 5.11
CA ILE A 206 -11.94 27.72 5.92
C ILE A 206 -12.92 28.07 7.05
N PHE A 207 -12.73 29.19 7.68
CA PHE A 207 -13.55 29.59 8.80
C PHE A 207 -14.99 29.95 8.39
N ILE A 208 -15.18 30.72 7.31
CA ILE A 208 -16.50 31.01 6.75
C ILE A 208 -17.23 29.71 6.38
N ASN A 209 -16.55 28.78 5.72
CA ASN A 209 -17.12 27.48 5.35
C ASN A 209 -17.44 26.62 6.58
N TYR A 210 -16.59 26.66 7.59
CA TYR A 210 -16.79 25.98 8.87
C TYR A 210 -18.03 26.47 9.59
N LEU A 211 -18.17 27.78 9.75
CA LEU A 211 -19.35 28.39 10.36
C LEU A 211 -20.62 28.10 9.57
N PHE A 212 -20.54 28.22 8.25
CA PHE A 212 -21.69 27.93 7.39
C PHE A 212 -22.18 26.51 7.56
N ASN A 213 -21.26 25.53 7.63
CA ASN A 213 -21.60 24.12 7.82
C ASN A 213 -22.22 23.87 9.22
N ILE A 214 -21.76 24.56 10.25
CA ILE A 214 -22.37 24.50 11.57
C ILE A 214 -23.82 25.03 11.53
N PHE A 215 -24.05 26.12 10.82
CA PHE A 215 -25.35 26.76 10.78
C PHE A 215 -26.34 26.13 9.81
N ASP A 216 -25.87 25.58 8.67
CA ASP A 216 -26.73 24.94 7.68
C ASP A 216 -27.29 23.60 8.16
N THR A 217 -26.57 22.92 9.06
CA THR A 217 -26.98 21.63 9.61
C THR A 217 -28.09 21.73 10.64
N GLU A 218 -28.23 22.92 11.29
CA GLU A 218 -29.26 23.12 12.27
C GLU A 218 -30.21 24.27 11.86
N LYS A 219 -31.36 23.89 11.41
CA LYS A 219 -32.53 24.79 11.21
C LYS A 219 -32.91 25.62 12.45
N LEU A 220 -32.06 25.63 13.49
CA LEU A 220 -32.49 25.96 14.84
C LEU A 220 -32.41 27.42 15.22
N LEU A 221 -31.62 28.30 14.60
CA LEU A 221 -31.41 29.64 15.13
C LEU A 221 -31.20 30.74 14.10
N TYR A 222 -31.43 30.45 12.80
CA TYR A 222 -31.10 31.43 11.80
C TYR A 222 -32.32 32.01 11.09
N ASN A 223 -32.53 33.28 11.32
CA ASN A 223 -33.27 34.13 10.41
C ASN A 223 -32.58 34.06 9.04
N ALA A 224 -33.30 33.64 8.00
CA ALA A 224 -32.82 33.58 6.62
C ALA A 224 -32.13 34.91 6.19
N GLU A 225 -32.55 36.01 6.77
CA GLU A 225 -32.01 37.35 6.61
C GLU A 225 -30.54 37.48 7.03
N THR A 226 -30.13 36.92 8.16
CA THR A 226 -28.73 37.00 8.63
C THR A 226 -27.81 36.13 7.79
N ARG A 227 -28.31 34.99 7.34
CA ARG A 227 -27.58 34.10 6.40
C ARG A 227 -27.37 34.82 5.05
N ASP A 228 -28.40 35.46 4.54
CA ASP A 228 -28.34 36.17 3.26
C ASP A 228 -27.46 37.42 3.35
N ARG A 229 -27.44 38.11 4.47
CA ARG A 229 -26.53 39.24 4.75
C ARG A 229 -25.06 38.79 4.89
N LEU A 230 -24.79 37.59 5.43
CA LEU A 230 -23.44 37.03 5.46
C LEU A 230 -22.99 36.65 4.05
N LYS A 231 -23.90 36.07 3.23
CA LYS A 231 -23.62 35.73 1.84
C LYS A 231 -23.40 36.93 0.94
N SER A 232 -24.15 38.03 1.18
CA SER A 232 -24.05 39.28 0.42
C SER A 232 -22.85 40.14 0.83
N GLY A 233 -22.12 39.78 1.90
CA GLY A 233 -21.07 40.64 2.43
C GLY A 233 -21.54 41.87 3.18
N ASP A 234 -22.86 42.00 3.41
CA ASP A 234 -23.46 43.15 4.16
C ASP A 234 -23.11 43.11 5.65
N ILE A 235 -22.61 42.00 6.14
CA ILE A 235 -22.06 41.86 7.49
C ILE A 235 -20.67 41.26 7.34
N THR A 236 -19.66 41.90 7.92
CA THR A 236 -18.35 41.27 8.00
C THR A 236 -18.45 40.07 8.95
N TYR A 237 -17.67 39.12 8.68
CA TYR A 237 -17.50 37.93 9.47
C TYR A 237 -17.21 38.24 10.95
N TYR A 238 -16.40 39.27 11.25
CA TYR A 238 -16.10 39.71 12.61
C TYR A 238 -17.30 40.37 13.28
N ASP A 239 -18.08 41.17 12.56
CA ASP A 239 -19.32 41.78 13.05
C ASP A 239 -20.37 40.71 13.37
N PHE A 240 -20.43 39.69 12.51
CA PHE A 240 -21.27 38.53 12.74
C PHE A 240 -20.88 37.78 14.02
N LEU A 241 -19.59 37.50 14.25
CA LEU A 241 -19.10 36.87 15.47
C LEU A 241 -19.37 37.73 16.70
N ALA A 242 -19.20 39.05 16.61
CA ALA A 242 -19.45 39.97 17.72
C ALA A 242 -20.93 39.97 18.10
N GLN A 243 -21.83 40.03 17.10
CA GLN A 243 -23.26 39.98 17.30
C GLN A 243 -23.72 38.61 17.81
N TRP A 244 -23.16 37.53 17.25
CA TRP A 244 -23.47 36.17 17.62
C TRP A 244 -23.00 35.85 19.04
N LYS A 245 -21.85 36.37 19.47
CA LYS A 245 -21.33 36.20 20.83
C LYS A 245 -22.29 36.76 21.89
N SER A 246 -23.05 37.84 21.54
CA SER A 246 -24.07 38.41 22.43
C SER A 246 -25.35 37.56 22.47
N ASP A 247 -25.71 36.89 21.38
CA ASP A 247 -26.99 36.17 21.26
C ASP A 247 -26.87 34.69 21.68
N VAL A 248 -25.65 34.11 21.70
CA VAL A 248 -25.39 32.67 21.92
C VAL A 248 -24.67 32.38 23.22
N GLU A 249 -24.46 33.38 24.10
CA GLU A 249 -24.03 33.12 25.50
C GLU A 249 -24.92 32.11 26.24
N ALA A 250 -26.09 31.78 25.68
CA ALA A 250 -27.05 30.83 26.22
C ALA A 250 -26.81 29.37 25.79
N ILE A 251 -25.93 29.08 24.82
CA ILE A 251 -25.70 27.73 24.33
C ILE A 251 -24.21 27.38 24.47
N GLU A 252 -23.87 26.81 25.59
CA GLU A 252 -22.48 26.42 25.99
C GLU A 252 -21.73 25.61 24.93
N ASP A 253 -22.42 24.75 24.19
CA ASP A 253 -21.81 23.85 23.20
C ASP A 253 -21.28 24.56 21.96
N TYR A 254 -21.90 25.63 21.49
CA TYR A 254 -21.45 26.37 20.32
C TYR A 254 -20.21 27.24 20.58
N ASN A 255 -20.10 27.80 21.77
CA ASN A 255 -18.94 28.56 22.20
C ASN A 255 -17.65 27.70 22.12
N ILE A 256 -17.76 26.41 22.42
CA ILE A 256 -16.65 25.47 22.34
C ILE A 256 -16.13 25.34 20.89
N PHE A 257 -17.00 25.26 19.90
CA PHE A 257 -16.58 25.12 18.50
C PHE A 257 -15.84 26.36 17.99
N ILE A 258 -16.33 27.53 18.30
CA ILE A 258 -15.68 28.79 17.90
C ILE A 258 -14.37 28.99 18.65
N SER A 259 -14.35 28.75 19.95
CA SER A 259 -13.13 28.80 20.74
C SER A 259 -12.06 27.87 20.18
N ASN A 260 -12.41 26.63 19.88
CA ASN A 260 -11.48 25.68 19.27
C ASN A 260 -10.93 26.16 17.92
N PHE A 261 -11.78 26.83 17.12
CA PHE A 261 -11.33 27.35 15.83
C PHE A 261 -10.41 28.55 15.99
N MET A 262 -10.74 29.48 16.90
CA MET A 262 -9.87 30.61 17.20
C MET A 262 -8.51 30.18 17.75
N GLU A 263 -8.49 29.22 18.67
CA GLU A 263 -7.24 28.63 19.16
C GLU A 263 -6.42 27.97 18.03
N PHE A 264 -7.08 27.35 17.06
CA PHE A 264 -6.43 26.79 15.89
C PHE A 264 -5.81 27.87 14.99
N ILE A 265 -6.53 28.96 14.71
CA ILE A 265 -6.01 30.08 13.93
C ILE A 265 -4.78 30.69 14.61
N ASP A 266 -4.88 31.00 15.90
CA ASP A 266 -3.78 31.60 16.65
C ASP A 266 -2.53 30.68 16.60
N LEU A 267 -2.72 29.38 16.69
CA LEU A 267 -1.65 28.41 16.58
C LEU A 267 -1.06 28.35 15.17
N VAL A 268 -1.90 28.36 14.11
CA VAL A 268 -1.44 28.38 12.72
C VAL A 268 -0.57 29.62 12.46
N HIS A 269 -1.01 30.80 12.88
CA HIS A 269 -0.23 32.04 12.71
C HIS A 269 1.08 32.02 13.52
N ALA A 270 1.06 31.45 14.73
CA ALA A 270 2.29 31.29 15.52
C ALA A 270 3.29 30.35 14.83
N LEU A 271 2.82 29.26 14.24
CA LEU A 271 3.65 28.29 13.52
C LEU A 271 4.12 28.82 12.16
N GLU A 272 3.31 29.64 11.49
CA GLU A 272 3.68 30.32 10.23
C GLU A 272 4.81 31.31 10.47
N LYS A 273 4.77 32.10 11.55
CA LYS A 273 5.82 33.03 11.93
C LYS A 273 7.17 32.36 12.16
N ASP A 274 7.14 31.09 12.54
CA ASP A 274 8.34 30.30 12.81
C ASP A 274 8.73 29.37 11.64
N ASP A 275 8.17 29.59 10.45
CA ASP A 275 8.40 28.81 9.21
C ASP A 275 8.09 27.30 9.33
N ILE A 276 7.31 26.91 10.33
CA ILE A 276 6.87 25.52 10.52
C ILE A 276 5.66 25.21 9.64
N VAL A 277 4.76 26.17 9.50
CA VAL A 277 3.57 26.12 8.66
C VAL A 277 3.70 27.10 7.51
N GLN A 278 3.28 26.71 6.32
CA GLN A 278 3.13 27.58 5.15
C GLN A 278 1.73 27.44 4.60
N ILE A 279 1.06 28.56 4.38
CA ILE A 279 -0.26 28.61 3.78
C ILE A 279 -0.11 28.91 2.30
N LYS A 280 -0.65 28.04 1.42
CA LYS A 280 -0.62 28.20 -0.04
C LYS A 280 -1.98 27.87 -0.63
N GLU A 281 -2.56 28.81 -1.36
CA GLU A 281 -3.86 28.65 -2.03
C GLU A 281 -4.90 27.92 -1.16
N ASN A 282 -5.10 26.63 -1.38
CA ASN A 282 -6.09 25.81 -0.66
C ASN A 282 -5.46 24.76 0.27
N VAL A 283 -4.18 24.90 0.59
CA VAL A 283 -3.45 23.93 1.41
C VAL A 283 -2.64 24.57 2.51
N ILE A 284 -2.52 23.86 3.62
CA ILE A 284 -1.59 24.15 4.70
C ILE A 284 -0.48 23.12 4.65
N LEU A 285 0.77 23.57 4.50
CA LEU A 285 1.96 22.74 4.50
C LEU A 285 2.63 22.82 5.87
N ILE A 286 2.94 21.68 6.47
CA ILE A 286 3.58 21.56 7.78
C ILE A 286 4.91 20.86 7.60
N SER A 287 6.00 21.56 7.94
CA SER A 287 7.35 21.00 7.97
C SER A 287 7.63 20.38 9.33
N TYR A 288 7.73 19.06 9.38
CA TYR A 288 7.97 18.31 10.59
C TYR A 288 9.39 17.75 10.66
N ASN A 289 9.99 17.88 11.81
CA ASN A 289 11.16 17.10 12.23
C ASN A 289 11.05 16.81 13.74
N SER A 290 11.87 15.88 14.24
CA SER A 290 11.77 15.43 15.64
C SER A 290 11.98 16.54 16.69
N SER A 291 12.63 17.65 16.35
CA SER A 291 12.82 18.79 17.27
C SER A 291 11.55 19.68 17.37
N LEU A 292 10.61 19.53 16.45
CA LEU A 292 9.36 20.30 16.40
C LEU A 292 8.16 19.51 16.94
N ARG A 293 8.42 18.35 17.53
CA ARG A 293 7.38 17.39 17.94
C ARG A 293 6.28 18.04 18.78
N ASP A 294 6.62 18.67 19.89
CA ASP A 294 5.64 19.23 20.84
C ASP A 294 4.75 20.29 20.17
N ARG A 295 5.32 21.08 19.24
CA ARG A 295 4.59 22.11 18.50
C ARG A 295 3.63 21.51 17.46
N CYS A 296 4.07 20.48 16.77
CA CYS A 296 3.23 19.76 15.81
C CYS A 296 2.15 18.92 16.49
N GLU A 297 2.44 18.36 17.66
CA GLU A 297 1.42 17.70 18.50
C GLU A 297 0.35 18.69 18.99
N SER A 298 0.74 19.91 19.38
CA SER A 298 -0.22 20.96 19.74
C SER A 298 -1.12 21.33 18.55
N PHE A 299 -0.53 21.52 17.36
CA PHE A 299 -1.29 21.74 16.12
C PHE A 299 -2.28 20.59 15.87
N TYR A 300 -1.83 19.36 16.01
CA TYR A 300 -2.68 18.21 15.83
C TYR A 300 -3.84 18.14 16.84
N LEU A 301 -3.59 18.40 18.10
CA LEU A 301 -4.64 18.37 19.12
C LEU A 301 -5.74 19.40 18.81
N GLN A 302 -5.38 20.59 18.33
CA GLN A 302 -6.35 21.59 17.90
C GLN A 302 -7.06 21.16 16.61
N TYR A 303 -6.33 20.63 15.64
CA TYR A 303 -6.91 20.05 14.43
C TYR A 303 -7.96 18.97 14.74
N LYS A 304 -7.68 18.05 15.66
CA LYS A 304 -8.60 17.00 16.09
C LYS A 304 -9.86 17.57 16.77
N LYS A 305 -9.74 18.67 17.50
CA LYS A 305 -10.89 19.34 18.09
C LYS A 305 -11.82 19.93 17.01
N LEU A 306 -11.26 20.41 15.88
CA LEU A 306 -12.04 20.94 14.77
C LEU A 306 -12.79 19.86 13.99
N ASN A 307 -12.21 18.68 13.84
CA ASN A 307 -12.78 17.58 13.06
C ASN A 307 -13.69 16.66 13.89
N ARG A 308 -14.23 17.12 15.00
CA ARG A 308 -15.18 16.35 15.81
C ARG A 308 -16.56 16.31 15.16
N SER A 309 -17.14 15.11 15.07
CA SER A 309 -18.58 14.96 14.90
C SER A 309 -19.23 14.93 16.28
N ALA A 310 -19.99 15.94 16.63
CA ALA A 310 -20.89 15.85 17.77
C ALA A 310 -22.14 15.07 17.31
N ARG A 311 -22.15 13.75 17.50
CA ARG A 311 -23.25 12.86 17.09
C ARG A 311 -24.60 13.28 17.69
N ASP A 312 -24.58 13.79 18.91
CA ASP A 312 -25.79 14.18 19.65
C ASP A 312 -26.41 15.45 19.10
N LEU A 313 -25.60 16.34 18.46
CA LEU A 313 -26.08 17.59 17.87
C LEU A 313 -26.22 17.53 16.34
N ARG A 314 -25.92 16.39 15.69
CA ARG A 314 -25.86 16.22 14.22
C ARG A 314 -24.96 17.24 13.52
N ILE A 315 -23.98 17.82 14.23
CA ILE A 315 -23.01 18.75 13.67
C ILE A 315 -21.84 17.96 13.10
N TYR A 316 -21.57 18.15 11.83
CA TYR A 316 -20.43 17.57 11.14
C TYR A 316 -19.44 18.67 10.80
N THR A 317 -18.39 18.83 11.60
CA THR A 317 -17.34 19.83 11.36
C THR A 317 -16.12 19.15 10.75
N LYS A 318 -15.98 19.26 9.43
CA LYS A 318 -14.78 18.81 8.71
C LYS A 318 -14.18 20.00 7.97
N CYS A 319 -13.02 20.49 8.44
CA CYS A 319 -12.33 21.62 7.83
C CYS A 319 -11.40 21.19 6.69
N PHE A 320 -10.90 19.97 6.73
CA PHE A 320 -9.95 19.44 5.77
C PHE A 320 -10.44 18.08 5.28
N HIS A 321 -10.25 17.80 4.00
CA HIS A 321 -10.69 16.54 3.41
C HIS A 321 -9.55 15.59 3.13
N ASN A 322 -8.31 16.07 3.10
CA ASN A 322 -7.16 15.26 2.72
C ASN A 322 -5.89 15.67 3.48
N SER A 323 -5.06 14.69 3.82
CA SER A 323 -3.69 14.91 4.29
C SER A 323 -2.73 14.06 3.45
N GLU A 324 -1.65 14.65 2.99
CA GLU A 324 -0.64 13.98 2.17
C GLU A 324 0.74 14.17 2.78
N ILE A 325 1.60 13.17 2.62
CA ILE A 325 2.99 13.19 3.08
C ILE A 325 3.89 13.29 1.86
N PHE A 326 4.83 14.23 1.87
CA PHE A 326 5.83 14.37 0.83
C PHE A 326 7.18 13.87 1.31
N MET A 327 7.51 12.66 0.86
CA MET A 327 8.79 11.97 1.05
C MET A 327 9.08 11.14 -0.19
N SER A 328 10.09 10.28 -0.17
CA SER A 328 10.21 9.26 -1.21
C SER A 328 8.98 8.34 -1.18
N ILE A 329 8.55 7.84 -2.33
CA ILE A 329 7.34 7.00 -2.44
C ILE A 329 7.40 5.82 -1.47
N GLY A 330 8.55 5.16 -1.37
CA GLY A 330 8.73 4.02 -0.47
C GLY A 330 8.62 4.40 1.02
N GLU A 331 9.22 5.53 1.44
CA GLU A 331 9.10 6.01 2.81
C GLU A 331 7.66 6.42 3.13
N THR A 332 6.96 7.07 2.19
CA THR A 332 5.55 7.45 2.34
C THR A 332 4.66 6.21 2.52
N ASN A 333 4.85 5.18 1.69
CA ASN A 333 4.11 3.92 1.79
C ASN A 333 4.32 3.26 3.16
N LEU A 334 5.56 3.19 3.59
CA LEU A 334 5.91 2.57 4.88
C LEU A 334 5.31 3.33 6.05
N ILE A 335 5.44 4.66 6.08
CA ILE A 335 4.84 5.51 7.14
C ILE A 335 3.33 5.33 7.15
N SER A 336 2.68 5.31 5.99
CA SER A 336 1.24 5.13 5.89
C SER A 336 0.78 3.82 6.53
N VAL A 337 1.36 2.69 6.13
CA VAL A 337 1.01 1.36 6.68
C VAL A 337 1.22 1.31 8.19
N LEU A 338 2.39 1.77 8.67
CA LEU A 338 2.72 1.74 10.10
C LEU A 338 1.85 2.70 10.93
N SER A 339 1.43 3.81 10.34
CA SER A 339 0.52 4.75 11.01
C SER A 339 -0.85 4.13 11.27
N TYR A 340 -1.37 3.32 10.34
CA TYR A 340 -2.58 2.54 10.56
C TYR A 340 -2.40 1.45 11.63
N ILE A 341 -1.21 0.82 11.66
CA ILE A 341 -0.89 -0.13 12.74
C ILE A 341 -0.87 0.59 14.10
N ASN A 342 -0.23 1.76 14.19
CA ASN A 342 -0.21 2.56 15.41
C ASN A 342 -1.61 3.03 15.83
N GLU A 343 -2.48 3.38 14.87
CA GLU A 343 -3.89 3.69 15.14
C GLU A 343 -4.60 2.52 15.82
N ALA A 344 -4.40 1.30 15.28
CA ALA A 344 -5.05 0.11 15.82
C ALA A 344 -4.71 -0.14 17.30
N PHE A 345 -3.47 0.09 17.70
CA PHE A 345 -3.05 0.00 19.11
C PHE A 345 -3.63 1.11 19.99
N GLY A 346 -4.09 2.21 19.41
CA GLY A 346 -4.78 3.31 20.10
C GLY A 346 -6.29 3.16 20.21
N GLU A 347 -6.91 2.21 19.49
CA GLU A 347 -8.36 2.00 19.47
C GLU A 347 -8.78 0.75 20.25
N PRO A 348 -9.23 0.88 21.50
CA PRO A 348 -9.58 -0.27 22.34
C PRO A 348 -10.83 -1.04 21.89
N ASP A 349 -11.69 -0.43 21.07
CA ASP A 349 -13.00 -0.97 20.69
C ASP A 349 -12.92 -2.02 19.58
N PHE A 350 -11.80 -2.10 18.85
CA PHE A 350 -11.63 -3.03 17.74
C PHE A 350 -10.46 -3.98 17.99
N SER A 351 -10.78 -5.27 18.07
CA SER A 351 -9.78 -6.32 18.32
C SER A 351 -9.16 -6.90 17.04
N ASN A 352 -9.81 -6.76 15.88
CA ASN A 352 -9.38 -7.39 14.62
C ASN A 352 -9.31 -6.38 13.48
N TRP A 353 -8.15 -6.31 12.84
CA TRP A 353 -7.86 -5.39 11.75
C TRP A 353 -7.45 -6.14 10.50
N VAL A 354 -8.13 -5.90 9.40
CA VAL A 354 -7.73 -6.36 8.06
C VAL A 354 -7.11 -5.19 7.31
N MET A 355 -5.81 -5.29 7.10
CA MET A 355 -5.01 -4.29 6.40
C MET A 355 -4.95 -4.66 4.92
N VAL A 356 -5.58 -3.88 4.06
CA VAL A 356 -5.61 -4.12 2.61
C VAL A 356 -4.65 -3.15 1.93
N ILE A 357 -3.67 -3.69 1.18
CA ILE A 357 -2.57 -2.90 0.63
C ILE A 357 -2.31 -3.31 -0.82
N ASP A 358 -2.39 -2.37 -1.76
CA ASP A 358 -2.03 -2.62 -3.15
C ASP A 358 -0.56 -2.26 -3.38
N GLU A 359 0.23 -3.23 -3.89
CA GLU A 359 1.67 -3.09 -4.14
C GLU A 359 2.44 -2.54 -2.92
N ILE A 360 2.40 -3.26 -1.81
CA ILE A 360 2.99 -2.82 -0.52
C ILE A 360 4.48 -2.40 -0.65
N GLU A 361 5.22 -3.00 -1.57
CA GLU A 361 6.63 -2.71 -1.84
C GLU A 361 6.85 -1.56 -2.82
N SER A 362 5.80 -0.93 -3.33
CA SER A 362 5.92 0.10 -4.36
C SER A 362 6.82 1.26 -3.90
N GLY A 363 7.85 1.55 -4.71
CA GLY A 363 8.83 2.59 -4.41
C GLY A 363 9.90 2.22 -3.39
N LEU A 364 9.88 1.00 -2.85
CA LEU A 364 10.95 0.49 -1.98
C LEU A 364 12.11 -0.08 -2.82
N HIS A 365 13.32 0.12 -2.34
CA HIS A 365 14.49 -0.59 -2.87
C HIS A 365 14.35 -2.11 -2.62
N LEU A 366 14.89 -2.95 -3.50
CA LEU A 366 14.76 -4.42 -3.40
C LEU A 366 15.20 -4.98 -2.03
N GLU A 367 16.24 -4.42 -1.43
CA GLU A 367 16.71 -4.81 -0.09
C GLU A 367 15.67 -4.50 1.00
N TRP A 368 14.93 -3.41 0.86
CA TRP A 368 13.81 -3.08 1.74
C TRP A 368 12.64 -4.04 1.55
N SER A 369 12.31 -4.36 0.29
CA SER A 369 11.26 -5.36 -0.01
C SER A 369 11.60 -6.72 0.59
N ARG A 370 12.90 -7.11 0.57
CA ARG A 370 13.39 -8.35 1.20
C ARG A 370 13.22 -8.38 2.72
N GLN A 371 13.28 -7.22 3.37
CA GLN A 371 13.20 -7.11 4.83
C GLN A 371 11.77 -6.75 5.33
N LEU A 372 10.85 -6.42 4.43
CA LEU A 372 9.59 -5.78 4.79
C LEU A 372 8.71 -6.65 5.69
N VAL A 373 8.54 -7.95 5.35
CA VAL A 373 7.71 -8.86 6.16
C VAL A 373 8.30 -9.00 7.57
N LYS A 374 9.61 -9.27 7.67
CA LYS A 374 10.30 -9.32 8.97
C LYS A 374 10.13 -8.01 9.75
N PHE A 375 10.28 -6.88 9.07
CA PHE A 375 10.16 -5.57 9.70
C PHE A 375 8.75 -5.34 10.27
N LEU A 376 7.69 -5.67 9.52
CA LEU A 376 6.30 -5.58 10.00
C LEU A 376 6.06 -6.51 11.19
N VAL A 377 6.58 -7.74 11.14
CA VAL A 377 6.49 -8.70 12.25
C VAL A 377 7.16 -8.15 13.51
N ASP A 378 8.39 -7.66 13.40
CA ASP A 378 9.14 -7.10 14.53
C ASP A 378 8.43 -5.87 15.12
N TRP A 379 7.90 -4.99 14.24
CA TRP A 379 7.19 -3.78 14.66
C TRP A 379 5.92 -4.10 15.45
N VAL A 380 5.06 -4.96 14.91
CA VAL A 380 3.80 -5.35 15.54
C VAL A 380 4.07 -6.08 16.86
N ASN A 381 5.01 -7.04 16.88
CA ASN A 381 5.32 -7.79 18.10
C ASN A 381 5.89 -6.87 19.19
N LYS A 382 6.74 -5.92 18.85
CA LYS A 382 7.25 -4.92 19.81
C LYS A 382 6.11 -4.11 20.43
N LYS A 383 5.17 -3.60 19.61
CA LYS A 383 4.00 -2.85 20.08
C LYS A 383 3.08 -3.71 20.93
N THR A 384 2.90 -4.97 20.57
CA THR A 384 2.13 -5.96 21.34
C THR A 384 2.72 -6.16 22.72
N ASP A 385 4.04 -6.37 22.80
CA ASP A 385 4.73 -6.56 24.08
C ASP A 385 4.66 -5.32 24.98
N GLU A 386 4.76 -4.11 24.40
CA GLU A 386 4.56 -2.85 25.10
C GLU A 386 3.13 -2.74 25.66
N THR A 387 2.12 -3.05 24.85
CA THR A 387 0.71 -3.01 25.23
C THR A 387 0.37 -4.02 26.33
N ILE A 388 0.93 -5.24 26.26
CA ILE A 388 0.77 -6.27 27.29
C ILE A 388 1.38 -5.81 28.61
N LYS A 389 2.57 -5.21 28.60
CA LYS A 389 3.22 -4.67 29.82
C LYS A 389 2.38 -3.57 30.49
N GLU A 390 1.62 -2.82 29.71
CA GLU A 390 0.69 -1.80 30.19
C GLU A 390 -0.66 -2.37 30.66
N GLY A 391 -0.85 -3.68 30.58
CA GLY A 391 -2.09 -4.35 30.98
C GLY A 391 -3.29 -4.05 30.06
N ARG A 392 -3.04 -3.63 28.82
CA ARG A 392 -4.08 -3.30 27.82
C ARG A 392 -4.30 -4.46 26.85
N ASN A 393 -5.49 -4.50 26.26
CA ASN A 393 -5.78 -5.40 25.15
C ASN A 393 -5.03 -4.93 23.89
N TYR A 394 -4.62 -5.88 23.04
CA TYR A 394 -3.93 -5.61 21.79
C TYR A 394 -4.75 -6.07 20.59
N PRO A 395 -4.61 -5.39 19.43
CA PRO A 395 -5.29 -5.76 18.19
C PRO A 395 -4.64 -6.99 17.54
N THR A 396 -5.41 -7.68 16.70
CA THR A 396 -4.93 -8.72 15.80
C THR A 396 -4.99 -8.24 14.36
N PHE A 397 -3.93 -8.44 13.62
CA PHE A 397 -3.80 -7.99 12.23
C PHE A 397 -3.85 -9.15 11.25
N GLN A 398 -4.56 -8.94 10.16
CA GLN A 398 -4.51 -9.73 8.94
C GLN A 398 -4.06 -8.81 7.81
N PHE A 399 -2.94 -9.15 7.14
CA PHE A 399 -2.43 -8.38 6.02
C PHE A 399 -2.81 -9.05 4.70
N ILE A 400 -3.64 -8.39 3.90
CA ILE A 400 -4.02 -8.83 2.55
C ILE A 400 -3.45 -7.81 1.58
N PHE A 401 -2.54 -8.22 0.72
CA PHE A 401 -1.84 -7.28 -0.13
C PHE A 401 -1.48 -7.86 -1.49
N THR A 402 -1.28 -7.00 -2.48
CA THR A 402 -0.68 -7.41 -3.75
C THR A 402 0.82 -7.17 -3.71
N THR A 403 1.57 -7.99 -4.40
CA THR A 403 3.01 -7.83 -4.55
C THR A 403 3.52 -8.43 -5.86
N HIS A 404 4.62 -7.86 -6.35
CA HIS A 404 5.45 -8.40 -7.43
C HIS A 404 6.85 -8.79 -6.94
N SER A 405 7.09 -8.73 -5.62
CA SER A 405 8.39 -9.03 -5.03
C SER A 405 8.53 -10.52 -4.69
N PRO A 406 9.42 -11.25 -5.35
CA PRO A 406 9.69 -12.65 -5.00
C PRO A 406 10.32 -12.77 -3.61
N PHE A 407 11.02 -11.73 -3.15
CA PHE A 407 11.64 -11.70 -1.81
C PHE A 407 10.60 -11.73 -0.71
N MET A 408 9.51 -10.98 -0.87
CA MET A 408 8.42 -11.00 0.12
C MET A 408 7.73 -12.36 0.17
N LEU A 409 7.53 -12.98 -0.99
CA LEU A 409 6.88 -14.30 -1.07
C LEU A 409 7.70 -15.38 -0.35
N SER A 410 9.03 -15.27 -0.33
CA SER A 410 9.89 -16.23 0.38
C SER A 410 9.73 -16.20 1.91
N ASP A 411 9.12 -15.16 2.47
CA ASP A 411 8.82 -15.02 3.91
C ASP A 411 7.37 -15.45 4.26
N ILE A 412 6.57 -15.86 3.28
CA ILE A 412 5.16 -16.18 3.49
C ILE A 412 4.97 -17.66 3.82
N LYS A 413 4.27 -17.90 4.92
CA LYS A 413 3.87 -19.24 5.38
C LYS A 413 3.13 -20.01 4.26
N PRO A 414 3.41 -21.29 4.07
CA PRO A 414 2.75 -22.11 3.07
C PRO A 414 1.21 -22.04 3.17
N GLY A 415 0.53 -22.04 2.03
CA GLY A 415 -0.93 -22.03 1.94
C GLY A 415 -1.59 -20.65 2.01
N ASN A 416 -0.82 -19.58 2.23
CA ASN A 416 -1.35 -18.21 2.33
C ASN A 416 -1.16 -17.38 1.06
N VAL A 417 -0.47 -17.87 0.04
CA VAL A 417 -0.26 -17.16 -1.24
C VAL A 417 -1.42 -17.45 -2.19
N VAL A 418 -2.06 -16.40 -2.69
CA VAL A 418 -3.10 -16.46 -3.71
C VAL A 418 -2.49 -16.10 -5.06
N ALA A 419 -2.24 -17.09 -5.91
CA ALA A 419 -1.70 -16.89 -7.25
C ALA A 419 -2.83 -16.85 -8.28
N LEU A 420 -2.85 -15.81 -9.13
CA LEU A 420 -3.83 -15.58 -10.17
C LEU A 420 -3.19 -15.73 -11.54
N LYS A 421 -3.76 -16.56 -12.39
CA LYS A 421 -3.33 -16.73 -13.78
C LYS A 421 -4.50 -16.44 -14.72
N LYS A 422 -4.24 -15.78 -15.84
CA LYS A 422 -5.23 -15.54 -16.86
C LYS A 422 -5.31 -16.74 -17.80
N ASN A 423 -6.51 -17.30 -17.97
CA ASN A 423 -6.77 -18.29 -18.98
C ASN A 423 -6.85 -17.57 -20.34
N MET A 424 -5.95 -17.92 -21.25
CA MET A 424 -5.82 -17.23 -22.54
C MET A 424 -6.98 -17.53 -23.52
N GLU A 425 -7.70 -18.65 -23.32
CA GLU A 425 -8.81 -19.04 -24.17
C GLU A 425 -10.11 -18.35 -23.75
N THR A 426 -10.38 -18.33 -22.44
CA THR A 426 -11.62 -17.77 -21.88
C THR A 426 -11.50 -16.28 -21.51
N GLY A 427 -10.29 -15.78 -21.34
CA GLY A 427 -10.01 -14.45 -20.80
C GLY A 427 -10.32 -14.30 -19.31
N LEU A 428 -10.73 -15.36 -18.62
CA LEU A 428 -11.04 -15.36 -17.20
C LEU A 428 -9.76 -15.49 -16.35
N SER A 429 -9.83 -15.02 -15.13
CA SER A 429 -8.79 -15.20 -14.13
C SER A 429 -9.08 -16.42 -13.27
N GLU A 430 -8.08 -17.24 -13.09
CA GLU A 430 -8.15 -18.50 -12.34
C GLU A 430 -7.20 -18.47 -11.16
N VAL A 431 -7.69 -18.90 -10.00
CA VAL A 431 -6.88 -19.11 -8.81
C VAL A 431 -6.07 -20.39 -8.99
N GLN A 432 -4.75 -20.28 -8.93
CA GLN A 432 -3.86 -21.43 -9.00
C GLN A 432 -3.84 -22.18 -7.67
N PRO A 433 -3.53 -23.49 -7.69
CA PRO A 433 -3.34 -24.26 -6.45
C PRO A 433 -2.35 -23.58 -5.51
N ASN A 434 -2.48 -23.88 -4.21
CA ASN A 434 -1.63 -23.32 -3.16
C ASN A 434 -0.15 -23.38 -3.51
N GLN A 435 0.51 -22.24 -3.43
CA GLN A 435 1.93 -22.10 -3.68
C GLN A 435 2.68 -22.17 -2.35
N ASN A 436 3.73 -22.99 -2.31
CA ASN A 436 4.64 -23.07 -1.18
C ASN A 436 5.89 -22.26 -1.49
N THR A 437 5.87 -20.99 -1.09
CA THR A 437 6.94 -20.03 -1.40
C THR A 437 7.93 -19.83 -0.26
N PHE A 438 7.62 -20.31 0.95
CA PHE A 438 8.45 -20.10 2.13
C PHE A 438 9.85 -20.70 1.95
N ALA A 439 10.87 -19.85 2.06
CA ALA A 439 12.28 -20.19 1.86
C ALA A 439 12.61 -20.87 0.50
N LYS A 440 11.72 -20.77 -0.50
CA LYS A 440 11.92 -21.24 -1.87
C LYS A 440 12.94 -20.35 -2.58
N ASN A 441 13.70 -20.91 -3.51
CA ASN A 441 14.64 -20.17 -4.33
C ASN A 441 13.92 -19.01 -5.08
N ILE A 442 14.53 -17.83 -5.08
CA ILE A 442 13.95 -16.62 -5.69
C ILE A 442 13.68 -16.81 -7.19
N GLN A 443 14.56 -17.49 -7.92
CA GLN A 443 14.36 -17.77 -9.35
C GLN A 443 13.17 -18.71 -9.59
N GLU A 444 13.00 -19.70 -8.73
CA GLU A 444 11.85 -20.61 -8.79
C GLU A 444 10.54 -19.87 -8.46
N ILE A 445 10.55 -18.96 -7.45
CA ILE A 445 9.40 -18.11 -7.16
C ILE A 445 9.07 -17.22 -8.36
N MET A 446 10.07 -16.63 -9.02
CA MET A 446 9.86 -15.81 -10.21
C MET A 446 9.19 -16.61 -11.33
N HIS A 447 9.67 -17.82 -11.58
CA HIS A 447 9.15 -18.68 -12.65
C HIS A 447 7.76 -19.25 -12.31
N ASP A 448 7.61 -19.91 -11.17
CA ASP A 448 6.43 -20.70 -10.85
C ASP A 448 5.29 -19.85 -10.31
N ASP A 449 5.62 -18.89 -9.43
CA ASP A 449 4.62 -18.15 -8.63
C ASP A 449 4.33 -16.76 -9.23
N LEU A 450 5.32 -16.11 -9.85
CA LEU A 450 5.15 -14.83 -10.54
C LEU A 450 5.00 -14.98 -12.07
N PHE A 451 5.09 -16.22 -12.59
CA PHE A 451 4.89 -16.57 -14.00
C PHE A 451 5.87 -15.86 -14.96
N ILE A 452 7.10 -15.60 -14.53
CA ILE A 452 8.16 -15.02 -15.35
C ILE A 452 8.83 -16.18 -16.09
N GLN A 453 8.70 -16.22 -17.41
CA GLN A 453 9.22 -17.32 -18.23
C GLN A 453 10.74 -17.27 -18.40
N GLU A 454 11.28 -16.05 -18.47
CA GLU A 454 12.70 -15.81 -18.78
C GLU A 454 13.33 -14.87 -17.76
N ILE A 455 14.56 -15.18 -17.35
CA ILE A 455 15.31 -14.36 -16.38
C ILE A 455 16.09 -13.21 -17.02
N TYR A 456 16.24 -13.25 -18.34
CA TYR A 456 16.88 -12.17 -19.11
C TYR A 456 15.85 -11.19 -19.66
N GLY A 457 16.25 -9.92 -19.78
CA GLY A 457 15.40 -8.95 -20.48
C GLY A 457 15.22 -9.36 -21.95
N GLU A 458 14.04 -9.16 -22.50
CA GLU A 458 13.66 -9.61 -23.85
C GLU A 458 14.62 -9.15 -24.95
N PHE A 459 15.15 -7.94 -24.84
CA PHE A 459 16.14 -7.43 -25.79
C PHE A 459 17.48 -8.20 -25.70
N ALA A 460 17.93 -8.50 -24.48
CA ALA A 460 19.15 -9.27 -24.26
C ALA A 460 18.99 -10.71 -24.76
N LEU A 461 17.83 -11.35 -24.45
CA LEU A 461 17.50 -12.68 -24.94
C LEU A 461 17.48 -12.74 -26.46
N LYS A 462 16.84 -11.76 -27.13
CA LYS A 462 16.85 -11.66 -28.59
C LYS A 462 18.26 -11.54 -29.15
N LYS A 463 19.13 -10.77 -28.50
CA LYS A 463 20.54 -10.63 -28.92
C LYS A 463 21.34 -11.92 -28.74
N ILE A 464 21.15 -12.59 -27.61
CA ILE A 464 21.78 -13.90 -27.33
C ILE A 464 21.37 -14.91 -28.40
N ASN A 465 20.06 -15.02 -28.70
CA ASN A 465 19.56 -15.93 -29.72
C ASN A 465 20.13 -15.59 -31.12
N GLN A 466 20.20 -14.30 -31.48
CA GLN A 466 20.84 -13.89 -32.73
C GLN A 466 22.33 -14.29 -32.82
N ILE A 467 23.05 -14.23 -31.71
CA ILE A 467 24.45 -14.69 -31.65
C ILE A 467 24.50 -16.22 -31.81
N ILE A 468 23.62 -16.95 -31.13
CA ILE A 468 23.56 -18.43 -31.24
C ILE A 468 23.23 -18.84 -32.69
N ASP A 469 22.20 -18.23 -33.29
CA ASP A 469 21.80 -18.51 -34.69
C ASP A 469 22.97 -18.30 -35.65
N GLN A 470 23.72 -17.18 -35.49
CA GLN A 470 24.88 -16.90 -36.33
C GLN A 470 26.04 -17.92 -36.09
N LEU A 471 26.23 -18.36 -34.88
CA LEU A 471 27.25 -19.37 -34.56
C LEU A 471 26.88 -20.77 -35.07
N GLN A 472 25.58 -21.12 -35.12
CA GLN A 472 25.07 -22.41 -35.57
C GLN A 472 24.81 -22.51 -37.06
N SER A 473 24.64 -21.36 -37.77
CA SER A 473 24.32 -21.36 -39.21
C SER A 473 25.47 -21.97 -40.00
N GLU A 474 25.15 -22.85 -40.94
CA GLU A 474 26.13 -23.45 -41.89
C GLU A 474 26.42 -22.51 -43.08
N ASP A 475 25.62 -21.48 -43.27
CA ASP A 475 25.80 -20.52 -44.37
C ASP A 475 27.02 -19.62 -44.09
N GLU A 476 27.91 -19.51 -45.08
CA GLU A 476 29.05 -18.57 -45.07
C GLU A 476 28.61 -17.09 -45.07
N MET A 477 27.34 -16.79 -45.31
CA MET A 477 26.78 -15.47 -45.25
C MET A 477 26.45 -15.05 -43.85
N LEU A 478 27.46 -14.85 -43.02
CA LEU A 478 27.31 -14.17 -41.75
C LEU A 478 26.84 -12.73 -42.00
N THR A 479 25.80 -12.31 -41.31
CA THR A 479 25.32 -10.92 -41.35
C THR A 479 26.28 -9.97 -40.62
N LYS A 480 27.26 -10.48 -39.86
CA LYS A 480 28.27 -9.73 -39.13
C LYS A 480 29.66 -10.31 -39.32
N GLU A 481 30.65 -9.40 -39.29
CA GLU A 481 32.06 -9.78 -39.27
C GLU A 481 32.37 -10.56 -37.95
N PRO A 482 33.21 -11.60 -38.02
CA PRO A 482 33.58 -12.42 -36.83
C PRO A 482 34.08 -11.55 -35.68
N ALA A 483 34.86 -10.52 -35.95
CA ALA A 483 35.37 -9.63 -34.91
C ALA A 483 34.27 -8.85 -34.15
N ASP A 484 33.20 -8.48 -34.84
CA ASP A 484 32.07 -7.78 -34.21
C ASP A 484 31.19 -8.74 -33.45
N LEU A 485 31.02 -9.96 -33.93
CA LEU A 485 30.33 -11.02 -33.19
C LEU A 485 31.02 -11.34 -31.87
N LEU A 486 32.35 -11.44 -31.86
CA LEU A 486 33.12 -11.64 -30.64
C LEU A 486 33.00 -10.48 -29.66
N LYS A 487 32.93 -9.24 -30.13
CA LYS A 487 32.65 -8.08 -29.26
C LYS A 487 31.29 -8.20 -28.60
N GLU A 488 30.24 -8.61 -29.34
CA GLU A 488 28.89 -8.80 -28.77
C GLU A 488 28.86 -9.92 -27.73
N ILE A 489 29.56 -11.04 -27.95
CA ILE A 489 29.71 -12.11 -26.97
C ILE A 489 30.37 -11.59 -25.68
N ASN A 490 31.39 -10.74 -25.80
CA ASN A 490 32.08 -10.15 -24.65
C ASN A 490 31.23 -9.13 -23.88
N PHE A 491 30.14 -8.59 -24.45
CA PHE A 491 29.18 -7.78 -23.70
C PHE A 491 28.31 -8.59 -22.75
N ILE A 492 28.23 -9.91 -22.93
CA ILE A 492 27.43 -10.79 -22.07
C ILE A 492 28.12 -10.88 -20.71
N SER A 493 27.46 -10.41 -19.67
CA SER A 493 28.02 -10.34 -18.31
C SER A 493 27.92 -11.66 -17.56
N GLU A 494 26.99 -12.56 -17.96
CA GLU A 494 26.84 -13.87 -17.34
C GLU A 494 28.01 -14.78 -17.76
N PRO A 495 28.86 -15.28 -16.79
CA PRO A 495 30.11 -15.90 -17.13
C PRO A 495 29.95 -17.23 -17.87
N LEU A 496 29.03 -18.11 -17.42
CA LEU A 496 28.86 -19.45 -18.01
C LEU A 496 28.32 -19.37 -19.46
N LEU A 497 27.31 -18.48 -19.67
CA LEU A 497 26.76 -18.26 -21.00
C LEU A 497 27.80 -17.67 -21.95
N ARG A 498 28.57 -16.69 -21.49
CA ARG A 498 29.65 -16.09 -22.27
C ARG A 498 30.72 -17.11 -22.62
N GLU A 499 31.15 -17.93 -21.67
CA GLU A 499 32.15 -18.98 -21.88
C GLU A 499 31.66 -19.97 -22.94
N LYS A 500 30.41 -20.42 -22.84
CA LYS A 500 29.82 -21.33 -23.82
C LYS A 500 29.74 -20.74 -25.23
N LEU A 501 29.38 -19.47 -25.33
CA LEU A 501 29.35 -18.77 -26.63
C LEU A 501 30.74 -18.54 -27.21
N ILE A 502 31.77 -18.35 -26.37
CA ILE A 502 33.17 -18.28 -26.79
C ILE A 502 33.63 -19.66 -27.28
N GLU A 503 33.26 -20.75 -26.62
CA GLU A 503 33.54 -22.10 -27.13
C GLU A 503 32.96 -22.32 -28.53
N MET A 504 31.66 -22.02 -28.72
CA MET A 504 31.01 -22.15 -30.02
C MET A 504 31.65 -21.24 -31.08
N TYR A 505 32.06 -20.00 -30.69
CA TYR A 505 32.78 -19.10 -31.58
C TYR A 505 34.11 -19.66 -32.03
N ASN A 506 34.90 -20.25 -31.11
CA ASN A 506 36.20 -20.84 -31.41
C ASN A 506 36.08 -22.10 -32.27
N GLU A 507 35.01 -22.89 -32.08
CA GLU A 507 34.70 -24.03 -32.96
C GLU A 507 34.42 -23.59 -34.38
N LYS A 508 33.66 -22.49 -34.57
CA LYS A 508 33.31 -21.97 -35.89
C LYS A 508 34.44 -21.21 -36.56
N PHE A 509 35.25 -20.50 -35.79
CA PHE A 509 36.35 -19.65 -36.29
C PHE A 509 37.71 -20.02 -35.71
N PRO A 510 38.26 -21.21 -36.02
CA PRO A 510 39.51 -21.70 -35.44
C PRO A 510 40.70 -20.78 -35.72
N ASP A 511 40.74 -20.13 -36.88
CA ASP A 511 41.81 -19.19 -37.28
C ASP A 511 41.69 -17.82 -36.63
N GLY A 512 40.54 -17.45 -36.10
CA GLY A 512 40.27 -16.19 -35.39
C GLY A 512 40.89 -16.14 -33.97
N CYS A 513 41.10 -17.28 -33.35
CA CYS A 513 41.61 -17.38 -31.99
C CYS A 513 43.04 -16.87 -31.78
N THR A 514 43.90 -17.05 -32.73
CA THR A 514 45.34 -16.75 -32.58
C THR A 514 45.68 -15.27 -32.50
N LYS A 515 44.86 -14.41 -33.07
CA LYS A 515 45.07 -12.92 -33.03
C LYS A 515 44.61 -12.28 -31.74
N PHE A 516 43.55 -12.78 -31.09
CA PHE A 516 42.96 -12.16 -29.91
C PHE A 516 43.51 -12.68 -28.57
N GLN A 517 44.00 -13.93 -28.51
CA GLN A 517 44.70 -14.43 -27.32
C GLN A 517 46.00 -13.65 -27.07
N ASN A 518 46.67 -13.15 -28.10
CA ASN A 518 47.89 -12.35 -27.96
C ASN A 518 47.64 -10.91 -27.46
N ILE A 519 46.46 -10.31 -27.75
CA ILE A 519 46.14 -8.95 -27.30
C ILE A 519 45.78 -8.97 -25.81
N ASN A 520 45.07 -9.97 -25.37
CA ASN A 520 44.64 -10.08 -23.96
C ASN A 520 45.79 -10.37 -22.99
N VAL A 521 46.73 -11.20 -23.41
CA VAL A 521 47.93 -11.53 -22.59
C VAL A 521 48.87 -10.32 -22.50
N ASN A 522 49.03 -9.56 -23.56
CA ASN A 522 49.88 -8.36 -23.55
C ASN A 522 49.25 -7.25 -22.70
N GLN A 523 47.92 -7.01 -22.80
CA GLN A 523 47.22 -6.06 -21.94
C GLN A 523 47.23 -6.44 -20.47
N ILE A 524 47.07 -7.72 -20.15
CA ILE A 524 47.21 -8.23 -18.79
C ILE A 524 48.67 -8.09 -18.30
N LYS A 525 49.61 -8.29 -19.16
CA LYS A 525 51.03 -8.14 -18.85
C LYS A 525 51.39 -6.66 -18.61
N GLU A 526 50.96 -5.76 -19.49
CA GLU A 526 51.15 -4.31 -19.30
C GLU A 526 50.42 -3.80 -18.05
N TYR A 527 49.20 -4.26 -17.77
CA TYR A 527 48.48 -3.93 -16.55
C TYR A 527 49.23 -4.46 -15.32
N PHE A 528 49.68 -5.71 -15.33
CA PHE A 528 50.44 -6.29 -14.24
C PHE A 528 51.77 -5.56 -13.98
N GLU A 529 52.48 -5.18 -15.07
CA GLU A 529 53.72 -4.41 -15.00
C GLU A 529 53.50 -2.96 -14.51
N SER A 530 52.27 -2.43 -14.65
CA SER A 530 51.90 -1.10 -14.14
C SER A 530 51.53 -1.06 -12.65
N LEU A 531 51.33 -2.22 -12.02
CA LEU A 531 51.00 -2.36 -10.61
C LEU A 531 52.24 -2.20 -9.74
N THR A 532 52.06 -1.70 -8.53
CA THR A 532 53.10 -1.70 -7.51
C THR A 532 53.45 -3.14 -7.06
N GLN A 533 54.63 -3.30 -6.47
CA GLN A 533 55.09 -4.63 -6.06
C GLN A 533 54.14 -5.35 -5.09
N GLU A 534 53.49 -4.60 -4.21
CA GLU A 534 52.49 -5.09 -3.25
C GLU A 534 51.18 -5.51 -3.96
N GLU A 535 50.77 -4.77 -5.00
CA GLU A 535 49.58 -5.07 -5.81
C GLU A 535 49.84 -6.25 -6.73
N GLN A 536 51.05 -6.43 -7.24
CA GLN A 536 51.46 -7.59 -8.02
C GLN A 536 51.42 -8.88 -7.18
N GLU A 537 51.90 -8.84 -5.94
CA GLU A 537 51.80 -9.96 -5.01
C GLU A 537 50.35 -10.35 -4.71
N LYS A 538 49.47 -9.39 -4.43
CA LYS A 538 48.03 -9.60 -4.22
C LYS A 538 47.35 -10.17 -5.48
N PHE A 539 47.70 -9.68 -6.66
CA PHE A 539 47.19 -10.22 -7.92
C PHE A 539 47.57 -11.67 -8.18
N LEU A 540 48.80 -12.04 -7.83
CA LEU A 540 49.28 -13.42 -7.94
C LEU A 540 48.64 -14.35 -6.90
N GLU A 541 48.43 -13.87 -5.67
CA GLU A 541 47.70 -14.63 -4.64
C GLU A 541 46.23 -14.92 -5.06
N VAL A 542 45.52 -13.94 -5.59
CA VAL A 542 44.15 -14.12 -6.06
C VAL A 542 44.08 -15.10 -7.25
N THR A 543 45.06 -15.06 -8.14
CA THR A 543 45.11 -16.00 -9.29
C THR A 543 45.55 -17.43 -8.88
N GLN A 544 46.37 -17.58 -7.85
CA GLN A 544 46.71 -18.89 -7.27
C GLN A 544 45.53 -19.49 -6.50
N LEU A 545 44.83 -18.72 -5.68
CA LEU A 545 43.61 -19.15 -4.97
C LEU A 545 42.51 -19.61 -5.95
N ARG A 546 42.30 -18.92 -7.07
CA ARG A 546 41.37 -19.40 -8.11
C ARG A 546 41.82 -20.74 -8.73
N ARG A 547 43.09 -20.94 -8.99
CA ARG A 547 43.60 -22.21 -9.52
C ARG A 547 43.42 -23.39 -8.54
N GLU A 548 43.43 -23.14 -7.25
CA GLU A 548 43.22 -24.17 -6.22
C GLU A 548 41.74 -24.48 -5.99
N MET A 549 40.86 -23.48 -6.16
CA MET A 549 39.41 -23.68 -6.08
C MET A 549 38.81 -24.44 -7.26
N PHE A 550 39.49 -24.49 -8.43
CA PHE A 550 39.02 -25.18 -9.63
C PHE A 550 39.82 -26.47 -9.95
N LYS A 551 40.64 -26.95 -9.03
CA LYS A 551 41.19 -28.33 -9.02
C LYS A 551 40.31 -29.21 -8.14
#